data_60ad5ddd95072006ada26c4e2b26aeb6
#
_entry.id   60ad5ddd95072006ada26c4e2b26aeb6
#
_cell.length_a   1.000
_cell.length_b   1.000
_cell.length_c   1.000
_cell.angle_alpha   90.00
_cell.angle_beta   90.00
_cell.angle_gamma   90.00
#
_symmetry.space_group_name_H-M   'P 1'
#
loop_
_entity.id
_entity.type
_entity.pdbx_description
1 polymer ?
#
loop_
_entity_poly.entity_id
_entity_poly.type
_entity_poly.pdbx_seq_one_letter_code
_entity_poly.pdbx_strand_id
1 'polypeptide(L)'
;MDKTQLNFQIEKAAEGSEEALNLLVNKYKPLIESEVLRHTNEGMTHQDIADLRQEAEIAFCNAVCNYDDSLGGVKFGLYAKICIGNSLVSFLRAYNRRSKTVSIDYSVSDSEGFSDPMQTLIEEEDFLNLRRKIQSNLSPFENRVWWMYVSGLSASRIAETLKVEGGVKSVNNAIYRIRRKLRALISNKE
;
A
#
# COMPACT_ATOMS: atom_id res chain seq x y z
N MET A 1 9.03 -20.86 -4.36
CA MET A 1 8.60 -20.52 -5.73
C MET A 1 9.60 -19.54 -6.26
N ASP A 2 10.25 -19.89 -7.35
CA ASP A 2 11.28 -19.07 -7.97
C ASP A 2 10.64 -17.83 -8.64
N LYS A 3 11.41 -16.74 -8.84
CA LYS A 3 10.92 -15.49 -9.44
C LYS A 3 10.19 -15.75 -10.79
N THR A 4 10.74 -16.61 -11.61
CA THR A 4 10.16 -16.98 -12.92
C THR A 4 8.81 -17.67 -12.78
N GLN A 5 8.68 -18.59 -11.80
CA GLN A 5 7.41 -19.25 -11.52
C GLN A 5 6.37 -18.28 -10.97
N LEU A 6 6.79 -17.31 -10.15
CA LEU A 6 5.88 -16.31 -9.61
C LEU A 6 5.30 -15.44 -10.72
N ASN A 7 6.14 -14.91 -11.61
CA ASN A 7 5.71 -14.08 -12.73
C ASN A 7 4.75 -14.85 -13.64
N PHE A 8 5.07 -16.11 -13.97
CA PHE A 8 4.19 -16.97 -14.75
C PHE A 8 2.81 -17.17 -14.12
N GLN A 9 2.74 -17.34 -12.78
CA GLN A 9 1.45 -17.47 -12.10
C GLN A 9 0.67 -16.14 -12.09
N ILE A 10 1.38 -15.00 -11.96
CA ILE A 10 0.75 -13.67 -12.01
C ILE A 10 0.15 -13.43 -13.40
N GLU A 11 0.89 -13.71 -14.47
CA GLU A 11 0.39 -13.59 -15.85
C GLU A 11 -0.85 -14.47 -16.07
N LYS A 12 -0.79 -15.75 -15.68
CA LYS A 12 -1.95 -16.65 -15.78
C LYS A 12 -3.17 -16.17 -15.01
N ALA A 13 -2.96 -15.67 -13.80
CA ALA A 13 -4.05 -15.14 -12.98
C ALA A 13 -4.64 -13.86 -13.60
N ALA A 14 -3.81 -12.99 -14.19
CA ALA A 14 -4.25 -11.81 -14.92
C ALA A 14 -5.04 -12.15 -16.20
N GLU A 15 -4.73 -13.30 -16.83
CA GLU A 15 -5.49 -13.86 -17.97
C GLU A 15 -6.83 -14.53 -17.56
N GLY A 16 -7.12 -14.61 -16.24
CA GLY A 16 -8.37 -15.13 -15.72
C GLY A 16 -8.32 -16.58 -15.20
N SER A 17 -7.12 -17.15 -14.98
CA SER A 17 -7.00 -18.48 -14.36
C SER A 17 -7.29 -18.42 -12.87
N GLU A 18 -8.44 -18.96 -12.44
CA GLU A 18 -8.82 -19.10 -11.02
C GLU A 18 -7.81 -19.93 -10.22
N GLU A 19 -7.26 -21.00 -10.80
CA GLU A 19 -6.28 -21.84 -10.14
C GLU A 19 -5.00 -21.06 -9.80
N ALA A 20 -4.51 -20.28 -10.75
CA ALA A 20 -3.33 -19.45 -10.55
C ALA A 20 -3.59 -18.34 -9.50
N LEU A 21 -4.77 -17.72 -9.55
CA LEU A 21 -5.19 -16.72 -8.57
C LEU A 21 -5.27 -17.31 -7.16
N ASN A 22 -5.92 -18.48 -7.02
CA ASN A 22 -6.05 -19.17 -5.73
C ASN A 22 -4.68 -19.59 -5.15
N LEU A 23 -3.74 -20.02 -6.01
CA LEU A 23 -2.36 -20.31 -5.57
C LEU A 23 -1.66 -19.05 -5.04
N LEU A 24 -1.84 -17.91 -5.71
CA LEU A 24 -1.27 -16.64 -5.26
C LEU A 24 -1.92 -16.14 -3.96
N VAL A 25 -3.25 -16.18 -3.85
CA VAL A 25 -3.99 -15.82 -2.62
C VAL A 25 -3.51 -16.65 -1.44
N ASN A 26 -3.43 -17.98 -1.60
CA ASN A 26 -2.96 -18.87 -0.54
C ASN A 26 -1.50 -18.58 -0.14
N LYS A 27 -0.64 -18.31 -1.10
CA LYS A 27 0.76 -17.97 -0.84
C LYS A 27 0.91 -16.64 -0.10
N TYR A 28 0.11 -15.63 -0.47
CA TYR A 28 0.16 -14.30 0.11
C TYR A 28 -0.84 -14.07 1.24
N LYS A 29 -1.55 -15.14 1.68
CA LYS A 29 -2.47 -15.07 2.81
C LYS A 29 -1.86 -14.44 4.07
N PRO A 30 -0.61 -14.78 4.47
CA PRO A 30 0.02 -14.13 5.62
C PRO A 30 0.17 -12.62 5.44
N LEU A 31 0.44 -12.13 4.22
CA LEU A 31 0.49 -10.71 3.92
C LEU A 31 -0.86 -10.05 4.11
N ILE A 32 -1.91 -10.63 3.50
CA ILE A 32 -3.27 -10.10 3.57
C ILE A 32 -3.71 -9.99 5.02
N GLU A 33 -3.54 -11.05 5.82
CA GLU A 33 -3.89 -11.06 7.25
C GLU A 33 -3.06 -10.07 8.06
N SER A 34 -1.77 -9.91 7.77
CA SER A 34 -0.90 -8.92 8.43
C SER A 34 -1.39 -7.49 8.18
N GLU A 35 -1.78 -7.16 6.94
CA GLU A 35 -2.32 -5.83 6.64
C GLU A 35 -3.70 -5.62 7.25
N VAL A 36 -4.56 -6.64 7.31
CA VAL A 36 -5.85 -6.58 8.01
C VAL A 36 -5.64 -6.28 9.50
N LEU A 37 -4.77 -7.05 10.18
CA LEU A 37 -4.46 -6.87 11.60
C LEU A 37 -3.90 -5.47 11.89
N ARG A 38 -3.04 -4.96 11.01
CA ARG A 38 -2.46 -3.61 11.14
C ARG A 38 -3.51 -2.50 11.08
N HIS A 39 -4.62 -2.73 10.38
CA HIS A 39 -5.70 -1.76 10.20
C HIS A 39 -6.92 -2.03 11.08
N THR A 40 -6.91 -3.12 11.85
CA THR A 40 -7.94 -3.43 12.86
C THR A 40 -7.70 -2.58 14.11
N ASN A 41 -8.77 -2.08 14.72
CA ASN A 41 -8.73 -1.34 15.98
C ASN A 41 -9.76 -1.88 16.98
N GLU A 42 -9.61 -1.52 18.25
CA GLU A 42 -10.40 -2.05 19.37
C GLU A 42 -11.92 -1.80 19.29
N GLY A 43 -12.35 -0.88 18.46
CA GLY A 43 -13.78 -0.55 18.26
C GLY A 43 -14.47 -1.33 17.15
N MET A 44 -13.75 -2.23 16.43
CA MET A 44 -14.31 -2.99 15.32
C MET A 44 -15.02 -4.25 15.79
N THR A 45 -16.18 -4.52 15.21
CA THR A 45 -16.90 -5.79 15.38
C THR A 45 -16.26 -6.90 14.56
N HIS A 46 -16.61 -8.16 14.85
CA HIS A 46 -16.20 -9.30 14.03
C HIS A 46 -16.62 -9.15 12.57
N GLN A 47 -17.79 -8.53 12.33
CA GLN A 47 -18.28 -8.27 10.97
C GLN A 47 -17.42 -7.23 10.26
N ASP A 48 -17.06 -6.14 10.94
CA ASP A 48 -16.18 -5.11 10.37
C ASP A 48 -14.82 -5.67 9.98
N ILE A 49 -14.27 -6.59 10.79
CA ILE A 49 -13.00 -7.27 10.51
C ILE A 49 -13.16 -8.22 9.31
N ALA A 50 -14.29 -8.90 9.19
CA ALA A 50 -14.58 -9.74 8.03
C ALA A 50 -14.69 -8.92 6.75
N ASP A 51 -15.35 -7.77 6.80
CA ASP A 51 -15.47 -6.84 5.66
C ASP A 51 -14.09 -6.26 5.29
N LEU A 52 -13.27 -5.94 6.28
CA LEU A 52 -11.91 -5.46 6.07
C LEU A 52 -11.03 -6.52 5.40
N ARG A 53 -11.18 -7.80 5.79
CA ARG A 53 -10.47 -8.92 5.16
C ARG A 53 -10.90 -9.10 3.71
N GLN A 54 -12.19 -9.04 3.44
CA GLN A 54 -12.72 -9.15 2.07
C GLN A 54 -12.19 -8.02 1.19
N GLU A 55 -12.14 -6.79 1.69
CA GLU A 55 -11.57 -5.65 0.98
C GLU A 55 -10.07 -5.84 0.69
N ALA A 56 -9.32 -6.41 1.64
CA ALA A 56 -7.91 -6.73 1.46
C ALA A 56 -7.69 -7.79 0.37
N GLU A 57 -8.53 -8.83 0.33
CA GLU A 57 -8.50 -9.87 -0.70
C GLU A 57 -8.83 -9.30 -2.08
N ILE A 58 -9.86 -8.46 -2.20
CA ILE A 58 -10.20 -7.76 -3.45
C ILE A 58 -9.02 -6.89 -3.92
N ALA A 59 -8.42 -6.14 -3.02
CA ALA A 59 -7.28 -5.29 -3.33
C ALA A 59 -6.07 -6.11 -3.78
N PHE A 60 -5.84 -7.29 -3.19
CA PHE A 60 -4.80 -8.22 -3.60
C PHE A 60 -5.07 -8.75 -5.02
N CYS A 61 -6.29 -9.19 -5.33
CA CYS A 61 -6.67 -9.66 -6.67
C CYS A 61 -6.48 -8.55 -7.71
N ASN A 62 -6.87 -7.32 -7.40
CA ASN A 62 -6.63 -6.16 -8.25
C ASN A 62 -5.14 -5.90 -8.45
N ALA A 63 -4.32 -6.10 -7.41
CA ALA A 63 -2.87 -5.97 -7.52
C ALA A 63 -2.27 -7.05 -8.44
N VAL A 64 -2.77 -8.28 -8.41
CA VAL A 64 -2.35 -9.35 -9.35
C VAL A 64 -2.65 -8.95 -10.78
N CYS A 65 -3.86 -8.46 -11.07
CA CYS A 65 -4.28 -8.10 -12.43
C CYS A 65 -3.53 -6.87 -12.99
N ASN A 66 -3.08 -5.97 -12.13
CA ASN A 66 -2.45 -4.70 -12.54
C ASN A 66 -0.92 -4.69 -12.36
N TYR A 67 -0.33 -5.79 -11.91
CA TYR A 67 1.13 -5.87 -11.74
C TYR A 67 1.83 -6.05 -13.08
N ASP A 68 2.81 -5.20 -13.35
CA ASP A 68 3.66 -5.28 -14.52
C ASP A 68 5.13 -5.35 -14.09
N ASP A 69 5.76 -6.53 -14.26
CA ASP A 69 7.18 -6.76 -13.94
C ASP A 69 8.10 -6.01 -14.92
N SER A 70 7.61 -5.65 -16.13
CA SER A 70 8.40 -4.94 -17.15
C SER A 70 8.73 -3.50 -16.75
N LEU A 71 7.89 -2.88 -15.92
CA LEU A 71 8.11 -1.54 -15.38
C LEU A 71 9.25 -1.47 -14.35
N GLY A 72 9.87 -2.57 -14.07
CA GLY A 72 11.16 -2.79 -13.43
C GLY A 72 11.38 -2.11 -12.08
N GLY A 73 11.56 -2.89 -11.02
CA GLY A 73 12.18 -2.45 -9.79
C GLY A 73 11.40 -2.65 -8.50
N VAL A 74 10.15 -3.05 -8.55
CA VAL A 74 9.37 -3.37 -7.35
C VAL A 74 8.94 -4.82 -7.38
N LYS A 75 9.33 -5.63 -6.39
CA LYS A 75 8.84 -7.00 -6.26
C LYS A 75 7.33 -7.00 -6.03
N PHE A 76 6.64 -7.99 -6.61
CA PHE A 76 5.19 -8.14 -6.50
C PHE A 76 4.67 -8.04 -5.05
N GLY A 77 5.35 -8.69 -4.08
CA GLY A 77 4.91 -8.64 -2.68
C GLY A 77 4.86 -7.22 -2.09
N LEU A 78 5.84 -6.37 -2.41
CA LEU A 78 5.83 -4.97 -1.98
C LEU A 78 4.74 -4.17 -2.69
N TYR A 79 4.54 -4.40 -3.99
CA TYR A 79 3.47 -3.78 -4.75
C TYR A 79 2.09 -4.14 -4.19
N ALA A 80 1.84 -5.44 -3.95
CA ALA A 80 0.60 -5.93 -3.37
C ALA A 80 0.36 -5.33 -1.96
N LYS A 81 1.40 -5.27 -1.11
CA LYS A 81 1.32 -4.64 0.21
C LYS A 81 0.83 -3.19 0.14
N ILE A 82 1.40 -2.41 -0.77
CA ILE A 82 1.01 -1.01 -0.96
C ILE A 82 -0.44 -0.90 -1.46
N CYS A 83 -0.84 -1.75 -2.41
CA CYS A 83 -2.20 -1.76 -2.94
C CYS A 83 -3.23 -2.11 -1.85
N ILE A 84 -2.98 -3.16 -1.08
CA ILE A 84 -3.83 -3.58 0.03
C ILE A 84 -3.95 -2.45 1.06
N GLY A 85 -2.81 -1.94 1.56
CA GLY A 85 -2.81 -0.87 2.56
C GLY A 85 -3.58 0.37 2.13
N ASN A 86 -3.42 0.80 0.86
CA ASN A 86 -4.17 1.94 0.32
C ASN A 86 -5.67 1.68 0.21
N SER A 87 -6.09 0.46 -0.16
CA SER A 87 -7.50 0.08 -0.21
C SER A 87 -8.12 0.06 1.19
N LEU A 88 -7.45 -0.58 2.15
CA LEU A 88 -7.91 -0.64 3.54
C LEU A 88 -8.06 0.75 4.16
N VAL A 89 -7.10 1.65 3.94
CA VAL A 89 -7.21 3.04 4.40
C VAL A 89 -8.41 3.76 3.76
N SER A 90 -8.65 3.53 2.47
CA SER A 90 -9.79 4.13 1.77
C SER A 90 -11.12 3.58 2.28
N PHE A 91 -11.19 2.27 2.53
CA PHE A 91 -12.32 1.60 3.15
C PHE A 91 -12.62 2.17 4.55
N LEU A 92 -11.61 2.26 5.40
CA LEU A 92 -11.76 2.81 6.76
C LEU A 92 -12.19 4.28 6.76
N ARG A 93 -11.72 5.08 5.81
CA ARG A 93 -12.20 6.46 5.66
C ARG A 93 -13.69 6.51 5.29
N ALA A 94 -14.15 5.59 4.44
CA ALA A 94 -15.57 5.49 4.07
C ALA A 94 -16.40 4.97 5.26
N TYR A 95 -15.91 3.96 5.96
CA TYR A 95 -16.51 3.40 7.16
C TYR A 95 -16.70 4.46 8.26
N ASN A 96 -15.64 5.21 8.59
CA ASN A 96 -15.68 6.27 9.60
C ASN A 96 -16.59 7.46 9.23
N ARG A 97 -16.82 7.70 7.94
CA ARG A 97 -17.81 8.69 7.51
C ARG A 97 -19.24 8.22 7.70
N ARG A 98 -19.49 6.91 7.63
CA ARG A 98 -20.82 6.32 7.84
C ARG A 98 -21.15 6.17 9.31
N SER A 99 -20.20 5.71 10.11
CA SER A 99 -20.32 5.69 11.57
C SER A 99 -20.06 7.11 12.09
N LYS A 100 -21.10 7.86 12.36
CA LYS A 100 -21.06 9.26 12.87
C LYS A 100 -20.43 9.40 14.26
N THR A 101 -19.63 8.48 14.72
CA THR A 101 -19.07 8.52 16.07
C THR A 101 -17.60 8.08 16.02
N VAL A 102 -16.77 8.93 16.59
CA VAL A 102 -15.36 8.74 16.90
C VAL A 102 -14.39 9.33 15.89
N SER A 103 -13.80 10.47 16.28
CA SER A 103 -12.51 10.94 15.77
C SER A 103 -11.47 9.90 16.15
N ILE A 104 -11.06 9.08 15.18
CA ILE A 104 -9.92 8.19 15.36
C ILE A 104 -8.67 9.02 15.15
N ASP A 105 -8.00 9.29 16.25
CA ASP A 105 -6.61 9.71 16.23
C ASP A 105 -5.79 8.50 15.73
N TYR A 106 -5.38 8.53 14.48
CA TYR A 106 -4.43 7.57 13.95
C TYR A 106 -3.05 7.88 14.53
N SER A 107 -2.84 7.50 15.76
CA SER A 107 -1.50 7.20 16.22
C SER A 107 -1.13 5.86 15.56
N VAL A 108 -0.26 5.91 14.58
CA VAL A 108 0.48 4.72 14.15
C VAL A 108 1.29 4.30 15.38
N SER A 109 0.71 3.44 16.22
CA SER A 109 1.49 2.76 17.22
C SER A 109 2.39 1.80 16.46
N ASP A 110 3.68 2.10 16.44
CA ASP A 110 4.70 1.10 16.20
C ASP A 110 4.48 -0.01 17.25
N SER A 111 3.69 -1.02 16.90
CA SER A 111 3.61 -2.23 17.68
C SER A 111 4.92 -2.98 17.45
N GLU A 112 5.92 -2.66 18.24
CA GLU A 112 7.09 -3.49 18.45
C GLU A 112 6.59 -4.87 18.90
N GLY A 113 6.79 -5.90 18.07
CA GLY A 113 6.66 -7.25 18.54
C GLY A 113 6.01 -8.29 17.63
N PHE A 114 5.50 -7.96 16.46
CA PHE A 114 5.14 -8.97 15.47
C PHE A 114 6.22 -9.00 14.38
N SER A 115 7.03 -10.03 14.38
CA SER A 115 7.86 -10.36 13.21
C SER A 115 6.91 -10.56 12.03
N ASP A 116 6.84 -9.55 11.16
CA ASP A 116 5.98 -9.56 9.98
C ASP A 116 6.37 -10.75 9.09
N PRO A 117 5.52 -11.78 8.90
CA PRO A 117 5.83 -12.92 8.04
C PRO A 117 6.23 -12.51 6.62
N MET A 118 5.97 -11.24 6.29
CA MET A 118 6.32 -10.61 5.03
C MET A 118 7.79 -10.24 4.88
N GLN A 119 8.52 -10.06 5.98
CA GLN A 119 9.96 -9.77 5.91
C GLN A 119 10.73 -10.87 5.18
N THR A 120 10.21 -12.10 5.22
CA THR A 120 10.75 -13.22 4.47
C THR A 120 10.42 -13.20 2.97
N LEU A 121 9.38 -12.49 2.56
CA LEU A 121 8.95 -12.38 1.14
C LEU A 121 9.47 -11.12 0.44
N ILE A 122 9.72 -10.07 1.19
CA ILE A 122 10.32 -8.83 0.70
C ILE A 122 11.72 -8.77 1.29
N GLU A 123 12.74 -8.89 0.48
CA GLU A 123 14.11 -8.67 0.95
C GLU A 123 14.21 -7.23 1.46
N GLU A 124 14.62 -7.05 2.72
CA GLU A 124 14.79 -5.73 3.35
C GLU A 124 15.65 -4.80 2.50
N GLU A 125 16.67 -5.38 1.85
CA GLU A 125 17.58 -4.64 0.98
C GLU A 125 16.88 -3.98 -0.21
N ASP A 126 15.91 -4.65 -0.84
CA ASP A 126 15.14 -4.09 -1.96
C ASP A 126 14.21 -2.97 -1.50
N PHE A 127 13.62 -3.11 -0.32
CA PHE A 127 12.80 -2.06 0.27
C PHE A 127 13.64 -0.82 0.60
N LEU A 128 14.79 -1.01 1.22
CA LEU A 128 15.71 0.07 1.55
C LEU A 128 16.27 0.75 0.29
N ASN A 129 16.55 -0.02 -0.76
CA ASN A 129 17.00 0.51 -2.04
C ASN A 129 15.91 1.32 -2.73
N LEU A 130 14.66 0.83 -2.75
CA LEU A 130 13.52 1.57 -3.27
C LEU A 130 13.28 2.86 -2.47
N ARG A 131 13.31 2.78 -1.15
CA ARG A 131 13.18 3.94 -0.27
C ARG A 131 14.23 5.00 -0.57
N ARG A 132 15.51 4.60 -0.69
CA ARG A 132 16.61 5.51 -1.05
C ARG A 132 16.40 6.17 -2.42
N LYS A 133 15.97 5.39 -3.42
CA LYS A 133 15.67 5.92 -4.77
C LYS A 133 14.52 6.94 -4.74
N ILE A 134 13.45 6.66 -4.00
CA ILE A 134 12.35 7.61 -3.84
C ILE A 134 12.85 8.88 -3.15
N GLN A 135 13.57 8.75 -2.02
CA GLN A 135 14.06 9.88 -1.25
C GLN A 135 15.02 10.78 -2.03
N SER A 136 15.90 10.20 -2.86
CA SER A 136 16.87 10.98 -3.65
C SER A 136 16.23 11.78 -4.79
N ASN A 137 15.05 11.38 -5.25
CA ASN A 137 14.35 12.02 -6.38
C ASN A 137 13.27 13.02 -5.95
N LEU A 138 12.95 13.07 -4.67
CA LEU A 138 11.96 13.98 -4.12
C LEU A 138 12.62 15.09 -3.30
N SER A 139 12.05 16.32 -3.37
CA SER A 139 12.48 17.38 -2.48
C SER A 139 12.13 17.05 -1.00
N PRO A 140 12.75 17.71 0.00
CA PRO A 140 12.43 17.46 1.41
C PRO A 140 10.93 17.62 1.74
N PHE A 141 10.27 18.58 1.12
CA PHE A 141 8.82 18.78 1.27
C PHE A 141 8.03 17.65 0.61
N GLU A 142 8.38 17.29 -0.64
CA GLU A 142 7.73 16.19 -1.36
C GLU A 142 7.91 14.85 -0.65
N ASN A 143 9.08 14.60 -0.04
CA ASN A 143 9.31 13.41 0.77
C ASN A 143 8.35 13.32 1.96
N ARG A 144 8.20 14.39 2.75
CA ARG A 144 7.26 14.42 3.87
C ARG A 144 5.82 14.20 3.42
N VAL A 145 5.41 14.87 2.36
CA VAL A 145 4.07 14.69 1.77
C VAL A 145 3.87 13.26 1.28
N TRP A 146 4.88 12.68 0.62
CA TRP A 146 4.82 11.34 0.07
C TRP A 146 4.61 10.28 1.16
N TRP A 147 5.44 10.29 2.20
CA TRP A 147 5.34 9.30 3.27
C TRP A 147 4.03 9.42 4.05
N MET A 148 3.56 10.62 4.32
CA MET A 148 2.25 10.82 4.93
C MET A 148 1.10 10.36 4.01
N TYR A 149 1.22 10.59 2.71
CA TYR A 149 0.23 10.16 1.73
C TYR A 149 0.18 8.63 1.62
N VAL A 150 1.33 7.97 1.55
CA VAL A 150 1.42 6.50 1.50
C VAL A 150 0.96 5.86 2.81
N SER A 151 1.20 6.52 3.96
CA SER A 151 0.63 6.10 5.26
C SER A 151 -0.88 6.34 5.37
N GLY A 152 -1.53 6.80 4.29
CA GLY A 152 -2.99 6.89 4.23
C GLY A 152 -3.58 8.22 4.69
N LEU A 153 -2.79 9.23 5.05
CA LEU A 153 -3.33 10.53 5.44
C LEU A 153 -3.99 11.24 4.23
N SER A 154 -5.12 11.90 4.48
CA SER A 154 -5.77 12.74 3.48
C SER A 154 -4.96 14.02 3.21
N ALA A 155 -5.12 14.61 2.02
CA ALA A 155 -4.45 15.85 1.69
C ALA A 155 -4.77 17.00 2.68
N SER A 156 -5.97 17.01 3.26
CA SER A 156 -6.36 17.97 4.30
C SER A 156 -5.55 17.77 5.57
N ARG A 157 -5.44 16.52 6.07
CA ARG A 157 -4.65 16.19 7.26
C ARG A 157 -3.17 16.47 7.05
N ILE A 158 -2.63 16.16 5.86
CA ILE A 158 -1.24 16.48 5.52
C ILE A 158 -0.99 17.99 5.54
N ALA A 159 -1.92 18.77 4.98
CA ALA A 159 -1.81 20.24 4.98
C ALA A 159 -1.82 20.82 6.39
N GLU A 160 -2.68 20.32 7.26
CA GLU A 160 -2.77 20.69 8.68
C GLU A 160 -1.48 20.32 9.43
N THR A 161 -1.05 19.06 9.30
CA THR A 161 0.12 18.53 10.01
C THR A 161 1.41 19.25 9.64
N LEU A 162 1.61 19.53 8.36
CA LEU A 162 2.79 20.21 7.85
C LEU A 162 2.67 21.75 7.89
N LYS A 163 1.52 22.30 8.31
CA LYS A 163 1.21 23.73 8.33
C LYS A 163 1.56 24.40 7.00
N VAL A 164 1.09 23.80 5.89
CA VAL A 164 1.50 24.19 4.55
C VAL A 164 0.83 25.51 4.16
N GLU A 165 1.64 26.53 3.84
CA GLU A 165 1.15 27.74 3.17
C GLU A 165 0.52 27.37 1.83
N GLY A 166 -0.74 27.74 1.59
CA GLY A 166 -1.52 27.31 0.42
C GLY A 166 -2.35 26.04 0.63
N GLY A 167 -2.31 25.44 1.85
CA GLY A 167 -3.25 24.42 2.31
C GLY A 167 -3.31 23.16 1.43
N VAL A 168 -4.50 22.61 1.31
CA VAL A 168 -4.79 21.35 0.57
C VAL A 168 -4.38 21.43 -0.90
N LYS A 169 -4.53 22.59 -1.55
CA LYS A 169 -4.16 22.78 -2.97
C LYS A 169 -2.66 22.56 -3.18
N SER A 170 -1.83 23.08 -2.29
CA SER A 170 -0.37 22.91 -2.36
C SER A 170 0.04 21.44 -2.18
N VAL A 171 -0.61 20.72 -1.26
CA VAL A 171 -0.39 19.28 -1.05
C VAL A 171 -0.81 18.47 -2.29
N ASN A 172 -1.97 18.73 -2.88
CA ASN A 172 -2.42 18.04 -4.10
C ASN A 172 -1.47 18.30 -5.28
N ASN A 173 -0.97 19.52 -5.43
CA ASN A 173 0.03 19.84 -6.44
C ASN A 173 1.36 19.10 -6.18
N ALA A 174 1.76 18.95 -4.93
CA ALA A 174 2.94 18.15 -4.57
C ALA A 174 2.73 16.68 -4.91
N ILE A 175 1.59 16.07 -4.57
CA ILE A 175 1.25 14.69 -4.91
C ILE A 175 1.29 14.48 -6.44
N TYR A 176 0.75 15.41 -7.20
CA TYR A 176 0.81 15.34 -8.67
C TYR A 176 2.25 15.34 -9.19
N ARG A 177 3.11 16.26 -8.70
CA ARG A 177 4.54 16.29 -9.07
C ARG A 177 5.28 15.02 -8.68
N ILE A 178 5.04 14.52 -7.47
CA ILE A 178 5.60 13.27 -6.97
C ILE A 178 5.25 12.12 -7.92
N ARG A 179 3.97 11.93 -8.22
CA ARG A 179 3.53 10.88 -9.16
C ARG A 179 4.22 10.97 -10.51
N ARG A 180 4.38 12.19 -11.04
CA ARG A 180 5.09 12.40 -12.32
C ARG A 180 6.55 12.01 -12.23
N LYS A 181 7.26 12.41 -11.16
CA LYS A 181 8.65 12.06 -10.91
C LYS A 181 8.85 10.55 -10.74
N LEU A 182 7.98 9.91 -9.97
CA LEU A 182 8.08 8.47 -9.73
C LEU A 182 7.77 7.65 -10.98
N ARG A 183 6.82 8.08 -11.83
CA ARG A 183 6.62 7.46 -13.14
C ARG A 183 7.86 7.54 -14.02
N ALA A 184 8.49 8.71 -14.10
CA ALA A 184 9.72 8.89 -14.86
C ALA A 184 10.85 7.99 -14.36
N LEU A 185 10.96 7.75 -13.04
CA LEU A 185 11.94 6.84 -12.45
C LEU A 185 11.70 5.37 -12.82
N ILE A 186 10.44 4.99 -13.03
CA ILE A 186 10.06 3.64 -13.42
C ILE A 186 10.28 3.45 -14.93
N SER A 187 9.94 4.47 -15.74
CA SER A 187 10.07 4.42 -17.21
C SER A 187 11.52 4.57 -17.71
N ASN A 188 12.45 5.14 -16.95
CA ASN A 188 13.86 5.34 -17.33
C ASN A 188 14.76 4.13 -17.02
N LYS A 189 14.22 2.93 -16.93
CA LYS A 189 14.97 1.68 -16.75
C LYS A 189 14.97 0.81 -18.02
N GLU A 190 15.02 1.44 -19.19
CA GLU A 190 15.50 0.83 -20.42
C GLU A 190 16.99 1.09 -20.60
#